data_2ccc180a6c0a17d3561077ba745db902
#
_entry.id   2ccc180a6c0a17d3561077ba745db902
#
_cell.length_a   1.000
_cell.length_b   1.000
_cell.length_c   1.000
_cell.angle_alpha   90.00
_cell.angle_beta   90.00
_cell.angle_gamma   90.00
#
_symmetry.space_group_name_H-M   'P 1'
#
loop_
_entity.id
_entity.type
_entity.pdbx_description
1 polymer ?
#
loop_
_entity_poly.entity_id
_entity_poly.type
_entity_poly.pdbx_seq_one_letter_code
_entity_poly.pdbx_strand_id
1 'polypeptide(L)'
;MKYMLLFFLLFSSVSSMAQGQTKSLPENVVITSKKNKTQVRTNENGELLINVSPKDVLKFKANGLVRYSDFGARGDGKTDDIDAIAAAHAFANQHGLSVKADEGFTYYISGKNRTAVIQTDTDFGTAAFIIEDTHVQNRDVPVFLVSSGMRPFKPEGITSLKRNQEKIDVSLPGTCIVTVTNSHVKRYIRFGPNQNSGSSQTDIFIVDKSGNVDMDAPIIWDFDQITDIIALPIDEATLTITGGRFTTIANSAVSKYTYYNRGIAIRRSNVLVNGLEHRITGEGDHGAPYGGFINVSDCSYVTVRNTILTGHKTYQTIGSAGVSVSMGTYDISLTKALNVSFVNCSQTNDIKDGRYWGILGSNYCKNLVYDNCSFSRFDAHMGVANATIRNSTLGHQGINAIGSGTFIVENSTIYGSNLINLRSDYGSTWQGEILIRNCTFVPAGGRPISASLIGGSYSGQHDFGYICYMPERITIENLLIDDSKHPADYKGPSIFANFNPKMTDDSYLEKFPYVRTREVILRNVTITSGKTLRLSDNPFMFKDVKVNTD
;
A
#
# COMPACT_ATOMS: atom_id res chain seq x y z
N MET A 1 -26.41 -27.66 -23.85
CA MET A 1 -27.59 -26.78 -23.65
C MET A 1 -27.32 -25.87 -22.46
N LYS A 2 -27.00 -24.60 -22.79
CA LYS A 2 -27.38 -23.33 -22.13
C LYS A 2 -27.29 -23.31 -20.60
N TYR A 3 -26.43 -22.52 -19.94
CA TYR A 3 -26.45 -21.04 -19.93
C TYR A 3 -25.05 -20.45 -19.68
N MET A 4 -24.72 -19.53 -20.51
CA MET A 4 -23.63 -18.57 -20.45
C MET A 4 -24.17 -17.32 -19.74
N LEU A 5 -23.53 -16.87 -18.66
CA LEU A 5 -23.78 -15.52 -18.13
C LEU A 5 -22.46 -14.77 -18.03
N LEU A 6 -22.32 -13.83 -18.94
CA LEU A 6 -21.31 -12.79 -19.03
C LEU A 6 -21.56 -11.78 -17.90
N PHE A 7 -20.52 -11.44 -17.12
CA PHE A 7 -20.50 -10.20 -16.33
C PHE A 7 -19.43 -9.25 -16.89
N PHE A 8 -19.92 -8.34 -17.71
CA PHE A 8 -19.22 -7.12 -18.10
C PHE A 8 -19.37 -6.09 -16.97
N LEU A 9 -18.26 -5.60 -16.43
CA LEU A 9 -18.22 -4.36 -15.66
C LEU A 9 -17.86 -3.22 -16.62
N LEU A 10 -18.89 -2.66 -17.24
CA LEU A 10 -18.86 -1.38 -17.92
C LEU A 10 -19.14 -0.27 -16.88
N PHE A 11 -18.21 0.66 -16.74
CA PHE A 11 -18.56 1.99 -16.23
C PHE A 11 -19.41 2.70 -17.27
N SER A 12 -20.71 2.69 -17.06
CA SER A 12 -21.64 3.59 -17.71
C SER A 12 -22.58 4.13 -16.64
N SER A 13 -22.64 5.45 -16.58
CA SER A 13 -23.64 6.21 -15.87
C SER A 13 -25.05 5.73 -16.28
N VAL A 14 -25.76 5.10 -15.35
CA VAL A 14 -27.21 4.91 -15.47
C VAL A 14 -27.85 5.52 -14.25
N SER A 15 -28.53 6.64 -14.50
CA SER A 15 -29.53 7.19 -13.61
C SER A 15 -30.66 6.16 -13.48
N SER A 16 -30.84 5.56 -12.32
CA SER A 16 -32.09 4.92 -11.96
C SER A 16 -32.67 5.63 -10.75
N MET A 17 -33.79 6.30 -10.95
CA MET A 17 -34.63 6.87 -9.90
C MET A 17 -35.10 5.74 -8.98
N ALA A 18 -34.54 5.68 -7.78
CA ALA A 18 -35.19 5.08 -6.63
C ALA A 18 -35.63 6.23 -5.74
N GLN A 19 -36.93 6.45 -5.64
CA GLN A 19 -37.55 7.32 -4.65
C GLN A 19 -37.30 6.72 -3.25
N GLY A 20 -36.18 7.08 -2.63
CA GLY A 20 -35.94 6.97 -1.22
C GLY A 20 -35.85 8.38 -0.69
N GLN A 21 -36.62 8.71 0.33
CA GLN A 21 -36.68 10.02 0.97
C GLN A 21 -35.26 10.52 1.28
N THR A 22 -34.75 11.40 0.41
CA THR A 22 -33.61 12.25 0.70
C THR A 22 -34.06 13.21 1.80
N LYS A 23 -33.61 12.99 3.05
CA LYS A 23 -33.58 14.07 4.01
C LYS A 23 -32.74 15.18 3.37
N SER A 24 -33.39 16.25 2.95
CA SER A 24 -32.74 17.47 2.49
C SER A 24 -31.71 17.87 3.55
N LEU A 25 -30.46 18.05 3.13
CA LEU A 25 -29.45 18.69 3.97
C LEU A 25 -30.01 20.05 4.43
N PRO A 26 -29.85 20.45 5.69
CA PRO A 26 -30.35 21.74 6.15
C PRO A 26 -29.71 22.83 5.30
N GLU A 27 -30.53 23.61 4.64
CA GLU A 27 -30.16 24.80 3.89
C GLU A 27 -29.32 25.73 4.77
N ASN A 28 -28.15 26.13 4.26
CA ASN A 28 -27.35 27.26 4.76
C ASN A 28 -26.83 27.17 6.21
N VAL A 29 -26.12 26.09 6.56
CA VAL A 29 -25.31 26.17 7.79
C VAL A 29 -24.19 27.19 7.59
N VAL A 30 -24.29 28.32 8.25
CA VAL A 30 -23.24 29.34 8.29
C VAL A 30 -22.35 29.09 9.49
N ILE A 31 -21.14 28.65 9.23
CA ILE A 31 -20.11 28.57 10.27
C ILE A 31 -19.46 29.95 10.37
N THR A 32 -19.45 30.54 11.55
CA THR A 32 -18.78 31.83 11.76
C THR A 32 -17.66 31.66 12.79
N SER A 33 -16.46 32.08 12.41
CA SER A 33 -15.33 32.14 13.33
C SER A 33 -15.60 33.12 14.49
N LYS A 34 -15.34 32.68 15.72
CA LYS A 34 -15.39 33.54 16.89
C LYS A 34 -14.21 34.52 16.95
N LYS A 35 -13.13 34.26 16.21
CA LYS A 35 -11.88 35.04 16.26
C LYS A 35 -11.84 36.23 15.30
N ASN A 36 -12.48 36.13 14.12
CA ASN A 36 -12.23 37.08 13.02
C ASN A 36 -13.42 37.31 12.09
N LYS A 37 -14.62 36.87 12.44
CA LYS A 37 -15.84 36.97 11.61
C LYS A 37 -15.80 36.31 10.25
N THR A 38 -14.78 35.48 9.92
CA THR A 38 -14.78 34.64 8.74
C THR A 38 -16.04 33.78 8.71
N GLN A 39 -16.70 33.69 7.56
CA GLN A 39 -17.91 32.90 7.35
C GLN A 39 -17.64 31.82 6.32
N VAL A 40 -18.04 30.60 6.65
CA VAL A 40 -18.03 29.46 5.75
C VAL A 40 -19.47 28.99 5.54
N ARG A 41 -19.93 28.93 4.31
CA ARG A 41 -21.27 28.48 3.93
C ARG A 41 -21.15 27.34 2.94
N THR A 42 -22.10 26.42 2.96
CA THR A 42 -22.24 25.40 1.93
C THR A 42 -23.40 25.80 1.02
N ASN A 43 -23.19 25.89 -0.31
CA ASN A 43 -24.26 26.17 -1.26
C ASN A 43 -25.07 24.88 -1.57
N GLU A 44 -26.11 25.03 -2.38
CA GLU A 44 -27.00 23.92 -2.78
C GLU A 44 -26.26 22.77 -3.51
N ASN A 45 -25.15 23.09 -4.18
CA ASN A 45 -24.27 22.10 -4.84
C ASN A 45 -23.25 21.45 -3.90
N GLY A 46 -23.26 21.79 -2.62
CA GLY A 46 -22.30 21.30 -1.63
C GLY A 46 -20.93 21.99 -1.67
N GLU A 47 -20.75 23.07 -2.44
CA GLU A 47 -19.50 23.82 -2.51
C GLU A 47 -19.34 24.77 -1.32
N LEU A 48 -18.09 24.96 -0.87
CA LEU A 48 -17.78 25.89 0.22
C LEU A 48 -17.63 27.32 -0.32
N LEU A 49 -18.42 28.22 0.22
CA LEU A 49 -18.29 29.65 0.02
C LEU A 49 -17.62 30.26 1.24
N ILE A 50 -16.42 30.81 1.06
CA ILE A 50 -15.56 31.31 2.12
C ILE A 50 -15.51 32.84 2.02
N ASN A 51 -15.96 33.53 3.07
CA ASN A 51 -15.91 34.99 3.13
C ASN A 51 -14.95 35.43 4.24
N VAL A 52 -13.80 35.96 3.85
CA VAL A 52 -12.75 36.49 4.73
C VAL A 52 -12.62 37.99 4.50
N SER A 53 -12.60 38.80 5.55
CA SER A 53 -12.45 40.24 5.42
C SER A 53 -11.06 40.59 4.80
N PRO A 54 -10.93 41.66 3.99
CA PRO A 54 -9.64 42.11 3.44
C PRO A 54 -8.58 42.32 4.53
N LYS A 55 -8.96 42.78 5.69
CA LYS A 55 -8.08 42.98 6.85
C LYS A 55 -7.53 41.64 7.36
N ASP A 56 -8.38 40.61 7.45
CA ASP A 56 -7.96 39.29 7.93
C ASP A 56 -7.11 38.56 6.87
N VAL A 57 -7.40 38.74 5.58
CA VAL A 57 -6.54 38.24 4.50
C VAL A 57 -5.11 38.80 4.63
N LEU A 58 -4.97 40.10 4.85
CA LEU A 58 -3.66 40.73 5.04
C LEU A 58 -2.96 40.20 6.30
N LYS A 59 -3.70 40.00 7.38
CA LYS A 59 -3.18 39.42 8.62
C LYS A 59 -2.67 37.99 8.42
N PHE A 60 -3.44 37.14 7.74
CA PHE A 60 -3.03 35.76 7.45
C PHE A 60 -1.80 35.72 6.57
N LYS A 61 -1.73 36.56 5.53
CA LYS A 61 -0.53 36.67 4.66
C LYS A 61 0.69 37.13 5.44
N ALA A 62 0.53 38.11 6.33
CA ALA A 62 1.63 38.58 7.17
C ALA A 62 2.15 37.50 8.13
N ASN A 63 1.26 36.63 8.63
CA ASN A 63 1.62 35.53 9.51
C ASN A 63 2.14 34.28 8.77
N GLY A 64 1.93 34.19 7.46
CA GLY A 64 2.29 33.03 6.64
C GLY A 64 1.48 31.77 6.91
N LEU A 65 0.44 31.82 7.76
CA LEU A 65 -0.34 30.66 8.16
C LEU A 65 -1.79 31.00 8.51
N VAL A 66 -2.62 29.96 8.47
CA VAL A 66 -4.01 29.95 9.00
C VAL A 66 -4.22 28.78 9.95
N ARG A 67 -5.25 28.91 10.82
CA ARG A 67 -5.69 27.86 11.75
C ARG A 67 -7.12 27.44 11.46
N TYR A 68 -7.50 26.25 11.86
CA TYR A 68 -8.87 25.76 11.69
C TYR A 68 -9.90 26.61 12.42
N SER A 69 -9.55 27.12 13.63
CA SER A 69 -10.40 28.04 14.38
C SER A 69 -10.62 29.39 13.69
N ASP A 70 -9.73 29.81 12.78
CA ASP A 70 -9.91 31.01 11.98
C ASP A 70 -11.08 30.88 10.97
N PHE A 71 -11.46 29.64 10.65
CA PHE A 71 -12.58 29.29 9.77
C PHE A 71 -13.77 28.72 10.52
N GLY A 72 -13.76 28.79 11.85
CA GLY A 72 -14.89 28.47 12.70
C GLY A 72 -14.93 27.05 13.25
N ALA A 73 -13.85 26.27 13.08
CA ALA A 73 -13.72 24.98 13.77
C ALA A 73 -13.77 25.18 15.28
N ARG A 74 -14.52 24.32 15.97
CA ARG A 74 -14.72 24.42 17.44
C ARG A 74 -13.71 23.59 18.21
N GLY A 75 -13.32 22.43 17.70
CA GLY A 75 -12.37 21.55 18.34
C GLY A 75 -12.84 21.05 19.71
N ASP A 76 -14.15 20.89 19.90
CA ASP A 76 -14.80 20.47 21.17
C ASP A 76 -15.05 18.94 21.22
N GLY A 77 -14.62 18.20 20.20
CA GLY A 77 -14.80 16.75 20.06
C GLY A 77 -16.25 16.31 19.76
N LYS A 78 -17.15 17.23 19.44
CA LYS A 78 -18.59 16.96 19.24
C LYS A 78 -19.16 17.65 18.01
N THR A 79 -18.80 18.91 17.80
CA THR A 79 -19.25 19.69 16.64
C THR A 79 -18.49 19.22 15.42
N ASP A 80 -19.23 18.98 14.31
CA ASP A 80 -18.61 18.60 13.04
C ASP A 80 -17.77 19.75 12.48
N ASP A 81 -16.46 19.57 12.46
CA ASP A 81 -15.50 20.59 12.07
C ASP A 81 -15.02 20.46 10.60
N ILE A 82 -15.49 19.43 9.86
CA ILE A 82 -14.90 19.11 8.53
C ILE A 82 -15.06 20.26 7.52
N ASP A 83 -16.16 21.00 7.52
CA ASP A 83 -16.35 22.11 6.59
C ASP A 83 -15.40 23.28 6.91
N ALA A 84 -15.16 23.57 8.19
CA ALA A 84 -14.22 24.59 8.63
C ALA A 84 -12.77 24.19 8.32
N ILE A 85 -12.42 22.91 8.53
CA ILE A 85 -11.11 22.33 8.17
C ILE A 85 -10.89 22.44 6.67
N ALA A 86 -11.86 21.99 5.85
CA ALA A 86 -11.76 22.05 4.39
C ALA A 86 -11.66 23.50 3.87
N ALA A 87 -12.38 24.44 4.48
CA ALA A 87 -12.30 25.86 4.14
C ALA A 87 -10.93 26.47 4.47
N ALA A 88 -10.34 26.11 5.60
CA ALA A 88 -8.99 26.56 5.96
C ALA A 88 -7.96 26.11 4.93
N HIS A 89 -7.99 24.83 4.51
CA HIS A 89 -7.11 24.32 3.47
C HIS A 89 -7.36 24.98 2.11
N ALA A 90 -8.63 25.14 1.70
CA ALA A 90 -8.96 25.80 0.44
C ALA A 90 -8.42 27.22 0.37
N PHE A 91 -8.58 27.99 1.45
CA PHE A 91 -8.04 29.33 1.57
C PHE A 91 -6.51 29.34 1.57
N ALA A 92 -5.89 28.45 2.33
CA ALA A 92 -4.43 28.33 2.42
C ALA A 92 -3.82 27.98 1.06
N ASN A 93 -4.39 27.02 0.34
CA ASN A 93 -3.96 26.62 -1.01
C ASN A 93 -4.00 27.80 -1.99
N GLN A 94 -5.08 28.60 -1.95
CA GLN A 94 -5.24 29.77 -2.82
C GLN A 94 -4.19 30.85 -2.55
N HIS A 95 -3.71 30.98 -1.32
CA HIS A 95 -2.82 32.04 -0.90
C HIS A 95 -1.38 31.60 -0.61
N GLY A 96 -1.05 30.31 -0.78
CA GLY A 96 0.27 29.76 -0.50
C GLY A 96 0.63 29.82 0.99
N LEU A 97 -0.34 29.64 1.90
CA LEU A 97 -0.16 29.71 3.35
C LEU A 97 -0.07 28.32 3.95
N SER A 98 0.69 28.18 5.02
CA SER A 98 0.67 26.94 5.81
C SER A 98 -0.62 26.82 6.61
N VAL A 99 -1.03 25.59 6.93
CA VAL A 99 -2.18 25.31 7.80
C VAL A 99 -1.67 24.74 9.11
N LYS A 100 -2.21 25.23 10.23
CA LYS A 100 -1.89 24.69 11.55
C LYS A 100 -3.16 24.38 12.32
N ALA A 101 -3.26 23.19 12.90
CA ALA A 101 -4.31 22.86 13.85
C ALA A 101 -4.14 23.68 15.15
N ASP A 102 -5.24 23.91 15.84
CA ASP A 102 -5.19 24.59 17.14
C ASP A 102 -4.72 23.61 18.23
N GLU A 103 -3.79 24.04 19.03
CA GLU A 103 -3.18 23.21 20.08
C GLU A 103 -4.21 22.77 21.13
N GLY A 104 -4.19 21.49 21.47
CA GLY A 104 -5.10 20.91 22.48
C GLY A 104 -6.55 20.73 22.02
N PHE A 105 -6.88 21.05 20.76
CA PHE A 105 -8.23 20.86 20.23
C PHE A 105 -8.48 19.38 19.87
N THR A 106 -9.76 18.99 19.95
CA THR A 106 -10.25 17.71 19.45
C THR A 106 -11.30 17.97 18.38
N TYR A 107 -10.93 17.78 17.13
CA TYR A 107 -11.83 17.95 15.99
C TYR A 107 -12.66 16.70 15.77
N TYR A 108 -13.98 16.87 15.65
CA TYR A 108 -14.88 15.79 15.25
C TYR A 108 -15.20 15.90 13.76
N ILE A 109 -15.08 14.81 13.05
CA ILE A 109 -15.28 14.69 11.60
C ILE A 109 -16.41 13.70 11.39
N SER A 110 -17.57 14.22 10.97
CA SER A 110 -18.74 13.38 10.68
C SER A 110 -18.58 12.56 9.40
N GLY A 111 -19.57 11.69 9.14
CA GLY A 111 -19.67 10.92 7.88
C GLY A 111 -20.03 11.75 6.63
N LYS A 112 -19.92 13.08 6.70
CA LYS A 112 -20.22 13.97 5.57
C LYS A 112 -19.26 13.73 4.39
N ASN A 113 -19.77 13.79 3.15
CA ASN A 113 -18.98 13.72 1.93
C ASN A 113 -18.20 15.02 1.70
N ARG A 114 -17.19 15.27 2.53
CA ARG A 114 -16.33 16.44 2.47
C ARG A 114 -14.87 16.03 2.60
N THR A 115 -14.04 16.55 1.72
CA THR A 115 -12.58 16.36 1.73
C THR A 115 -11.88 17.69 1.93
N ALA A 116 -10.93 17.74 2.83
CA ALA A 116 -9.98 18.84 2.98
C ALA A 116 -8.78 18.60 2.04
N VAL A 117 -8.60 19.46 1.04
CA VAL A 117 -7.53 19.34 0.04
C VAL A 117 -6.27 20.05 0.53
N ILE A 118 -5.19 19.30 0.73
CA ILE A 118 -3.90 19.78 1.22
C ILE A 118 -2.95 19.99 0.03
N GLN A 119 -2.54 21.24 -0.21
CA GLN A 119 -1.53 21.61 -1.21
C GLN A 119 -0.41 22.48 -0.62
N THR A 120 -0.46 22.76 0.67
CA THR A 120 0.54 23.52 1.42
C THR A 120 0.90 22.78 2.71
N ASP A 121 2.03 23.15 3.30
CA ASP A 121 2.51 22.54 4.55
C ASP A 121 1.43 22.58 5.63
N THR A 122 1.26 21.46 6.32
CA THR A 122 0.20 21.27 7.30
C THR A 122 0.79 20.75 8.62
N ASP A 123 0.58 21.46 9.70
CA ASP A 123 0.97 21.07 11.05
C ASP A 123 -0.28 20.74 11.88
N PHE A 124 -0.57 19.46 12.06
CA PHE A 124 -1.62 18.98 12.94
C PHE A 124 -1.21 19.06 14.44
N GLY A 125 0.09 19.22 14.72
CA GLY A 125 0.63 19.37 16.06
C GLY A 125 0.20 18.26 17.02
N THR A 126 -0.32 18.64 18.18
CA THR A 126 -0.84 17.74 19.20
C THR A 126 -2.36 17.59 19.16
N ALA A 127 -3.04 18.15 18.17
CA ALA A 127 -4.48 18.08 18.04
C ALA A 127 -4.97 16.64 17.83
N ALA A 128 -6.16 16.37 18.38
CA ALA A 128 -6.86 15.10 18.18
C ALA A 128 -7.94 15.23 17.10
N PHE A 129 -8.16 14.17 16.34
CA PHE A 129 -9.17 14.07 15.29
C PHE A 129 -9.98 12.79 15.50
N ILE A 130 -11.30 12.91 15.64
CA ILE A 130 -12.22 11.78 15.71
C ILE A 130 -12.93 11.66 14.36
N ILE A 131 -12.68 10.57 13.65
CA ILE A 131 -13.31 10.28 12.36
C ILE A 131 -14.44 9.28 12.59
N GLU A 132 -15.68 9.73 12.42
CA GLU A 132 -16.88 8.95 12.66
C GLU A 132 -17.30 8.20 11.41
N ASP A 133 -17.01 6.91 11.34
CA ASP A 133 -17.32 6.07 10.19
C ASP A 133 -18.45 5.07 10.45
N THR A 134 -18.98 4.95 11.65
CA THR A 134 -19.90 3.88 12.07
C THR A 134 -20.99 3.56 11.04
N HIS A 135 -21.60 4.58 10.44
CA HIS A 135 -22.70 4.43 9.49
C HIS A 135 -22.44 5.07 8.14
N VAL A 136 -21.18 5.41 7.83
CA VAL A 136 -20.81 6.01 6.55
C VAL A 136 -21.08 5.04 5.41
N GLN A 137 -21.75 5.49 4.36
CA GLN A 137 -22.04 4.72 3.17
C GLN A 137 -21.04 4.95 2.05
N ASN A 138 -20.58 6.20 1.88
CA ASN A 138 -19.58 6.55 0.86
C ASN A 138 -18.17 6.28 1.38
N ARG A 139 -17.58 5.17 0.91
CA ARG A 139 -16.29 4.61 1.38
C ARG A 139 -15.06 5.25 0.75
N ASP A 140 -15.22 5.95 -0.39
CA ASP A 140 -14.09 6.37 -1.22
C ASP A 140 -13.79 7.87 -1.10
N VAL A 141 -14.41 8.56 -0.12
CA VAL A 141 -14.17 9.97 0.15
C VAL A 141 -13.16 10.12 1.28
N PRO A 142 -11.89 10.44 1.00
CA PRO A 142 -10.90 10.66 2.04
C PRO A 142 -11.23 11.92 2.85
N VAL A 143 -10.87 11.94 4.13
CA VAL A 143 -10.97 13.13 4.97
C VAL A 143 -9.98 14.20 4.48
N PHE A 144 -8.75 13.79 4.22
CA PHE A 144 -7.70 14.66 3.67
C PHE A 144 -7.19 14.11 2.34
N LEU A 145 -7.03 15.01 1.36
CA LEU A 145 -6.43 14.72 0.06
C LEU A 145 -5.20 15.60 -0.16
N VAL A 146 -4.03 15.00 -0.12
CA VAL A 146 -2.77 15.65 -0.50
C VAL A 146 -2.63 15.56 -2.00
N SER A 147 -2.79 16.69 -2.70
CA SER A 147 -2.78 16.71 -4.16
C SER A 147 -1.78 17.70 -4.72
N SER A 148 -1.28 17.40 -5.92
CA SER A 148 -0.51 18.35 -6.71
C SER A 148 -1.39 19.46 -7.29
N GLY A 149 -0.82 20.65 -7.50
CA GLY A 149 -1.42 21.69 -8.33
C GLY A 149 -1.21 21.44 -9.83
N MET A 150 -0.32 20.50 -10.20
CA MET A 150 -0.04 20.14 -11.58
C MET A 150 -1.09 19.18 -12.13
N ARG A 151 -1.26 19.20 -13.46
CA ARG A 151 -2.25 18.37 -14.12
C ARG A 151 -1.58 17.24 -14.89
N PRO A 152 -2.17 16.03 -14.87
CA PRO A 152 -1.73 14.94 -15.73
C PRO A 152 -2.05 15.27 -17.19
N PHE A 153 -1.25 14.71 -18.10
CA PHE A 153 -1.43 14.83 -19.55
C PHE A 153 -1.06 13.52 -20.24
N LYS A 154 -1.45 13.38 -21.50
CA LYS A 154 -1.07 12.23 -22.34
C LYS A 154 0.10 12.63 -23.22
N PRO A 155 1.30 12.03 -23.02
CA PRO A 155 2.40 12.26 -23.94
C PRO A 155 2.09 11.61 -25.29
N GLU A 156 2.42 12.31 -26.38
CA GLU A 156 2.21 11.85 -27.75
C GLU A 156 3.40 11.05 -28.28
N GLY A 157 3.18 10.26 -29.31
CA GLY A 157 4.24 9.55 -30.05
C GLY A 157 4.75 8.27 -29.40
N ILE A 158 4.33 7.92 -28.18
CA ILE A 158 4.77 6.69 -27.51
C ILE A 158 3.74 5.58 -27.80
N THR A 159 4.06 4.67 -28.70
CA THR A 159 3.16 3.57 -29.11
C THR A 159 3.56 2.20 -28.57
N SER A 160 4.83 2.04 -28.21
CA SER A 160 5.40 0.82 -27.64
C SER A 160 6.53 1.15 -26.67
N LEU A 161 6.84 0.21 -25.77
CA LEU A 161 7.95 0.30 -24.83
C LEU A 161 8.57 -1.10 -24.67
N LYS A 162 9.86 -1.13 -24.34
CA LYS A 162 10.56 -2.37 -24.02
C LYS A 162 10.96 -2.39 -22.55
N ARG A 163 11.00 -3.58 -22.00
CA ARG A 163 11.55 -3.83 -20.68
C ARG A 163 12.99 -3.30 -20.60
N ASN A 164 13.32 -2.61 -19.51
CA ASN A 164 14.61 -1.98 -19.26
C ASN A 164 15.02 -0.95 -20.34
N GLN A 165 14.06 -0.36 -21.04
CA GLN A 165 14.32 0.72 -21.98
C GLN A 165 14.83 1.94 -21.21
N GLU A 166 16.03 2.42 -21.56
CA GLU A 166 16.71 3.53 -20.85
C GLU A 166 16.24 4.90 -21.34
N LYS A 167 15.74 4.97 -22.57
CA LYS A 167 15.33 6.24 -23.18
C LYS A 167 14.07 6.07 -24.03
N ILE A 168 13.17 7.04 -23.91
CA ILE A 168 11.96 7.19 -24.71
C ILE A 168 12.13 8.44 -25.55
N ASP A 169 11.77 8.37 -26.84
CA ASP A 169 11.82 9.54 -27.72
C ASP A 169 10.63 10.47 -27.45
N VAL A 170 10.75 11.26 -26.40
CA VAL A 170 9.74 12.20 -25.93
C VAL A 170 10.39 13.41 -25.28
N SER A 171 9.76 14.58 -25.42
CA SER A 171 10.12 15.78 -24.65
C SER A 171 9.00 16.12 -23.69
N LEU A 172 9.33 16.17 -22.39
CA LEU A 172 8.38 16.43 -21.32
C LEU A 172 8.56 17.84 -20.74
N PRO A 173 7.53 18.43 -20.09
CA PRO A 173 7.66 19.75 -19.47
C PRO A 173 8.63 19.77 -18.28
N GLY A 174 8.88 18.60 -17.69
CA GLY A 174 9.77 18.37 -16.55
C GLY A 174 9.89 16.88 -16.29
N THR A 175 10.48 16.50 -15.17
CA THR A 175 10.47 15.10 -14.71
C THR A 175 9.04 14.68 -14.39
N CYS A 176 8.60 13.56 -14.95
CA CYS A 176 7.24 13.03 -14.81
C CYS A 176 7.24 11.61 -14.29
N ILE A 177 6.23 11.30 -13.51
CA ILE A 177 5.83 9.91 -13.29
C ILE A 177 4.91 9.50 -14.44
N VAL A 178 5.20 8.38 -15.07
CA VAL A 178 4.47 7.86 -16.24
C VAL A 178 3.83 6.55 -15.87
N THR A 179 2.52 6.46 -16.08
CA THR A 179 1.76 5.21 -15.99
C THR A 179 1.39 4.77 -17.39
N VAL A 180 1.70 3.53 -17.74
CA VAL A 180 1.38 2.92 -19.04
C VAL A 180 0.53 1.69 -18.87
N THR A 181 -0.43 1.48 -19.76
CA THR A 181 -1.35 0.34 -19.71
C THR A 181 -1.55 -0.27 -21.10
N ASN A 182 -1.56 -1.61 -21.15
CA ASN A 182 -2.10 -2.38 -22.26
C ASN A 182 -3.29 -3.21 -21.75
N SER A 183 -4.51 -2.79 -22.10
CA SER A 183 -5.74 -3.45 -21.66
C SER A 183 -6.01 -4.80 -22.33
N HIS A 184 -5.33 -5.10 -23.43
CA HIS A 184 -5.46 -6.36 -24.16
C HIS A 184 -4.67 -7.50 -23.53
N VAL A 185 -3.69 -7.19 -22.67
CA VAL A 185 -2.86 -8.17 -21.98
C VAL A 185 -3.27 -8.22 -20.50
N LYS A 186 -3.48 -9.43 -19.98
CA LYS A 186 -3.81 -9.66 -18.58
C LYS A 186 -2.57 -10.15 -17.83
N ARG A 187 -2.35 -9.57 -16.65
CA ARG A 187 -1.32 -9.94 -15.69
C ARG A 187 -1.96 -10.18 -14.33
N TYR A 188 -1.24 -10.83 -13.44
CA TYR A 188 -1.73 -11.13 -12.10
C TYR A 188 -3.09 -11.82 -12.10
N ILE A 189 -3.26 -12.78 -13.01
CA ILE A 189 -4.37 -13.73 -12.98
C ILE A 189 -4.27 -14.49 -11.66
N ARG A 190 -5.34 -14.49 -10.87
CA ARG A 190 -5.31 -15.03 -9.54
C ARG A 190 -5.97 -16.39 -9.49
N PHE A 191 -5.32 -17.33 -8.81
CA PHE A 191 -5.85 -18.65 -8.51
C PHE A 191 -6.24 -18.80 -7.04
N GLY A 192 -7.09 -19.76 -6.75
CA GLY A 192 -7.53 -20.09 -5.38
C GLY A 192 -8.80 -19.40 -4.93
N PRO A 193 -9.02 -19.26 -3.61
CA PRO A 193 -10.30 -18.78 -3.04
C PRO A 193 -10.78 -17.41 -3.55
N ASN A 194 -9.86 -16.55 -3.94
CA ASN A 194 -10.13 -15.23 -4.49
C ASN A 194 -9.77 -15.13 -5.98
N GLN A 195 -10.01 -16.19 -6.74
CA GLN A 195 -9.69 -16.27 -8.16
C GLN A 195 -10.31 -15.14 -8.98
N ASN A 196 -9.57 -14.69 -9.99
CA ASN A 196 -10.03 -13.68 -10.95
C ASN A 196 -9.23 -13.79 -12.27
N SER A 197 -9.70 -13.08 -13.30
CA SER A 197 -9.10 -13.07 -14.64
C SER A 197 -7.91 -12.12 -14.80
N GLY A 198 -7.38 -11.60 -13.71
CA GLY A 198 -6.25 -10.68 -13.72
C GLY A 198 -6.61 -9.23 -14.02
N SER A 199 -5.60 -8.39 -14.01
CA SER A 199 -5.65 -6.96 -14.31
C SER A 199 -5.00 -6.66 -15.65
N SER A 200 -5.32 -5.51 -16.25
CA SER A 200 -4.60 -5.03 -17.43
C SER A 200 -3.11 -4.87 -17.14
N GLN A 201 -2.26 -5.23 -18.09
CA GLN A 201 -0.83 -5.00 -17.96
C GLN A 201 -0.58 -3.52 -17.74
N THR A 202 -0.03 -3.18 -16.59
CA THR A 202 0.24 -1.80 -16.18
C THR A 202 1.64 -1.71 -15.60
N ASP A 203 2.33 -0.64 -15.91
CA ASP A 203 3.62 -0.29 -15.32
C ASP A 203 3.67 1.21 -15.00
N ILE A 204 4.58 1.57 -14.10
CA ILE A 204 4.81 2.93 -13.66
C ILE A 204 6.32 3.18 -13.53
N PHE A 205 6.80 4.30 -14.03
CA PHE A 205 8.22 4.66 -14.02
C PHE A 205 8.40 6.18 -14.09
N ILE A 206 9.60 6.66 -13.85
CA ILE A 206 9.94 8.07 -13.90
C ILE A 206 10.72 8.34 -15.20
N VAL A 207 10.39 9.45 -15.86
CA VAL A 207 11.04 9.93 -17.09
C VAL A 207 11.43 11.38 -16.90
N ASP A 208 12.68 11.70 -17.20
CA ASP A 208 13.14 13.08 -17.14
C ASP A 208 12.67 13.92 -18.35
N LYS A 209 12.95 15.21 -18.32
CA LYS A 209 12.58 16.16 -19.39
C LYS A 209 13.08 15.73 -20.78
N SER A 210 14.21 15.01 -20.86
CA SER A 210 14.86 14.58 -22.09
C SER A 210 14.46 13.17 -22.53
N GLY A 211 13.54 12.52 -21.82
CA GLY A 211 13.06 11.18 -22.12
C GLY A 211 13.89 10.05 -21.50
N ASN A 212 14.86 10.33 -20.62
CA ASN A 212 15.61 9.28 -19.95
C ASN A 212 14.75 8.65 -18.84
N VAL A 213 14.69 7.32 -18.81
CA VAL A 213 14.00 6.53 -17.80
C VAL A 213 14.89 6.40 -16.57
N ASP A 214 14.32 6.55 -15.40
CA ASP A 214 15.00 6.26 -14.13
C ASP A 214 15.22 4.73 -14.01
N MET A 215 16.49 4.32 -14.14
CA MET A 215 16.85 2.91 -14.12
C MET A 215 16.84 2.29 -12.72
N ASP A 216 16.70 3.06 -11.65
CA ASP A 216 16.42 2.54 -10.31
C ASP A 216 14.97 2.03 -10.19
N ALA A 217 14.08 2.48 -11.09
CA ALA A 217 12.70 2.02 -11.20
C ALA A 217 12.33 1.68 -12.67
N PRO A 218 13.03 0.72 -13.31
CA PRO A 218 12.97 0.49 -14.74
C PRO A 218 11.58 0.02 -15.21
N ILE A 219 11.33 0.11 -16.51
CA ILE A 219 10.18 -0.50 -17.16
C ILE A 219 10.29 -2.04 -17.02
N ILE A 220 9.28 -2.69 -16.47
CA ILE A 220 9.32 -4.13 -16.14
C ILE A 220 8.62 -5.03 -17.14
N TRP A 221 7.86 -4.48 -18.09
CA TRP A 221 7.17 -5.22 -19.14
C TRP A 221 7.48 -4.70 -20.53
N ASP A 222 7.44 -5.58 -21.53
CA ASP A 222 7.32 -5.15 -22.93
C ASP A 222 5.89 -4.72 -23.22
N PHE A 223 5.71 -3.54 -23.82
CA PHE A 223 4.44 -3.03 -24.33
C PHE A 223 4.51 -2.92 -25.83
N ASP A 224 4.12 -3.98 -26.54
CA ASP A 224 4.05 -3.94 -28.02
C ASP A 224 2.90 -3.03 -28.49
N GLN A 225 1.91 -2.81 -27.63
CA GLN A 225 0.82 -1.85 -27.81
C GLN A 225 0.52 -1.16 -26.49
N ILE A 226 0.31 0.15 -26.56
CA ILE A 226 -0.11 0.98 -25.44
C ILE A 226 -1.56 1.40 -25.69
N THR A 227 -2.47 1.06 -24.77
CA THR A 227 -3.88 1.46 -24.84
C THR A 227 -4.18 2.71 -24.04
N ASP A 228 -3.37 3.01 -23.03
CA ASP A 228 -3.43 4.24 -22.26
C ASP A 228 -2.05 4.60 -21.69
N ILE A 229 -1.74 5.89 -21.71
CA ILE A 229 -0.51 6.44 -21.11
C ILE A 229 -0.82 7.80 -20.50
N ILE A 230 -0.37 7.99 -19.27
CA ILE A 230 -0.58 9.24 -18.52
C ILE A 230 0.77 9.63 -17.90
N ALA A 231 1.13 10.88 -18.06
CA ALA A 231 2.28 11.51 -17.40
C ALA A 231 1.79 12.58 -16.41
N LEU A 232 2.31 12.54 -15.20
CA LEU A 232 2.09 13.56 -14.17
C LEU A 232 3.43 14.17 -13.80
N PRO A 233 3.64 15.49 -13.95
CA PRO A 233 4.86 16.14 -13.51
C PRO A 233 5.09 15.93 -12.01
N ILE A 234 6.34 15.73 -11.61
CA ILE A 234 6.74 15.57 -10.22
C ILE A 234 6.89 16.94 -9.59
N ASP A 235 6.21 17.16 -8.45
CA ASP A 235 6.40 18.39 -7.66
C ASP A 235 7.86 18.50 -7.18
N GLU A 236 8.52 19.63 -7.40
CA GLU A 236 9.91 19.82 -6.99
C GLU A 236 10.04 20.06 -5.48
N ALA A 237 9.11 20.84 -4.92
CA ALA A 237 9.12 21.17 -3.49
C ALA A 237 8.47 20.05 -2.64
N THR A 238 9.11 19.70 -1.54
CA THR A 238 8.54 18.79 -0.54
C THR A 238 7.41 19.48 0.20
N LEU A 239 6.23 18.82 0.25
CA LEU A 239 5.13 19.19 1.11
C LEU A 239 5.23 18.39 2.40
N THR A 240 5.15 19.07 3.55
CA THR A 240 5.30 18.46 4.86
C THR A 240 3.98 18.44 5.62
N ILE A 241 3.66 17.27 6.19
CA ILE A 241 2.53 17.04 7.10
C ILE A 241 3.09 16.56 8.42
N THR A 242 2.83 17.27 9.51
CA THR A 242 3.38 16.94 10.82
C THR A 242 2.32 16.73 11.88
N GLY A 243 2.58 15.77 12.77
CA GLY A 243 1.78 15.53 13.97
C GLY A 243 0.37 15.01 13.71
N GLY A 244 -0.51 15.22 14.69
CA GLY A 244 -1.91 14.78 14.68
C GLY A 244 -2.12 13.40 15.28
N ARG A 245 -3.15 13.30 16.13
CA ARG A 245 -3.63 12.05 16.71
C ARG A 245 -5.02 11.75 16.18
N PHE A 246 -5.10 10.77 15.29
CA PHE A 246 -6.34 10.39 14.62
C PHE A 246 -6.94 9.16 15.26
N THR A 247 -8.24 9.17 15.50
CA THR A 247 -9.01 8.01 15.97
C THR A 247 -10.18 7.81 15.03
N THR A 248 -10.17 6.69 14.28
CA THR A 248 -11.32 6.28 13.50
C THR A 248 -12.26 5.44 14.35
N ILE A 249 -13.54 5.78 14.37
CA ILE A 249 -14.62 4.93 14.91
C ILE A 249 -15.06 4.03 13.75
N ALA A 250 -14.80 2.72 13.88
CA ALA A 250 -14.92 1.77 12.79
C ALA A 250 -16.33 1.67 12.23
N ASN A 251 -16.43 1.47 10.92
CA ASN A 251 -17.71 1.21 10.24
C ASN A 251 -18.30 -0.14 10.66
N SER A 252 -19.59 -0.15 10.96
CA SER A 252 -20.33 -1.32 11.45
C SER A 252 -20.92 -2.21 10.34
N ALA A 253 -20.63 -1.93 9.06
CA ALA A 253 -21.14 -2.73 7.95
C ALA A 253 -20.62 -4.16 7.96
N VAL A 254 -21.32 -5.05 7.25
CA VAL A 254 -20.94 -6.48 7.13
C VAL A 254 -19.59 -6.64 6.47
N SER A 255 -18.82 -7.64 6.90
CA SER A 255 -17.51 -7.95 6.32
C SER A 255 -17.64 -8.45 4.88
N LYS A 256 -17.29 -7.59 3.92
CA LYS A 256 -17.28 -7.84 2.47
C LYS A 256 -16.08 -7.11 1.86
N TYR A 257 -15.72 -7.43 0.62
CA TYR A 257 -14.69 -6.68 -0.12
C TYR A 257 -15.14 -5.24 -0.52
N THR A 258 -15.54 -4.48 0.47
CA THR A 258 -16.05 -3.10 0.36
C THR A 258 -15.18 -2.21 1.24
N TYR A 259 -13.96 -1.97 0.83
CA TYR A 259 -12.97 -1.25 1.63
C TYR A 259 -13.34 0.22 1.84
N TYR A 260 -13.06 0.72 3.04
CA TYR A 260 -13.19 2.12 3.43
C TYR A 260 -11.82 2.80 3.38
N ASN A 261 -11.76 3.98 2.78
CA ASN A 261 -10.55 4.76 2.56
C ASN A 261 -10.70 6.19 3.09
N ARG A 262 -11.20 6.32 4.31
CA ARG A 262 -11.53 7.61 4.93
C ARG A 262 -10.41 8.16 5.83
N GLY A 263 -9.22 8.27 5.30
CA GLY A 263 -8.06 8.82 5.99
C GLY A 263 -7.39 9.92 5.18
N ILE A 264 -6.10 9.78 4.98
CA ILE A 264 -5.24 10.71 4.24
C ILE A 264 -4.87 10.05 2.90
N ALA A 265 -5.42 10.56 1.79
CA ALA A 265 -5.03 10.14 0.46
C ALA A 265 -3.90 11.03 -0.05
N ILE A 266 -2.77 10.44 -0.46
CA ILE A 266 -1.61 11.13 -1.00
C ILE A 266 -1.52 10.82 -2.50
N ARG A 267 -1.76 11.85 -3.32
CA ARG A 267 -1.69 11.83 -4.78
C ARG A 267 -0.79 12.96 -5.30
N ARG A 268 0.29 13.19 -4.58
CA ARG A 268 1.30 14.19 -4.88
C ARG A 268 2.67 13.60 -4.62
N SER A 269 3.60 13.86 -5.50
CA SER A 269 5.02 13.51 -5.30
C SER A 269 5.70 14.47 -4.31
N ASN A 270 6.81 14.02 -3.73
CA ASN A 270 7.59 14.77 -2.75
C ASN A 270 6.78 15.18 -1.51
N VAL A 271 6.30 14.17 -0.75
CA VAL A 271 5.54 14.36 0.49
C VAL A 271 6.27 13.73 1.67
N LEU A 272 6.37 14.49 2.74
CA LEU A 272 6.85 14.02 4.04
C LEU A 272 5.71 14.02 5.06
N VAL A 273 5.32 12.84 5.58
CA VAL A 273 4.46 12.67 6.73
C VAL A 273 5.32 12.35 7.94
N ASN A 274 5.23 13.12 9.01
CA ASN A 274 6.11 12.99 10.17
C ASN A 274 5.37 13.09 11.51
N GLY A 275 5.46 12.07 12.34
CA GLY A 275 4.97 12.10 13.72
C GLY A 275 3.44 12.00 13.86
N LEU A 276 2.77 11.36 12.92
CA LEU A 276 1.34 11.09 12.96
C LEU A 276 1.05 9.87 13.83
N GLU A 277 -0.10 9.85 14.49
CA GLU A 277 -0.63 8.68 15.19
C GLU A 277 -2.05 8.37 14.72
N HIS A 278 -2.29 7.13 14.30
CA HIS A 278 -3.62 6.63 13.97
C HIS A 278 -4.01 5.46 14.87
N ARG A 279 -5.24 5.53 15.37
CA ARG A 279 -5.89 4.47 16.15
C ARG A 279 -7.27 4.18 15.59
N ILE A 280 -7.75 2.96 15.79
CA ILE A 280 -9.13 2.59 15.48
C ILE A 280 -9.83 2.09 16.74
N THR A 281 -11.11 2.41 16.87
CA THR A 281 -11.99 1.94 17.93
C THR A 281 -13.27 1.38 17.34
N GLY A 282 -13.99 0.57 18.09
CA GLY A 282 -15.27 0.00 17.61
C GLY A 282 -15.14 -1.14 16.61
N GLU A 283 -13.94 -1.65 16.30
CA GLU A 283 -13.80 -2.90 15.56
C GLU A 283 -14.36 -4.07 16.39
N GLY A 284 -15.50 -4.62 15.93
CA GLY A 284 -16.14 -5.80 16.50
C GLY A 284 -15.57 -7.10 15.96
N ASP A 285 -16.33 -8.19 16.07
CA ASP A 285 -16.02 -9.48 15.44
C ASP A 285 -16.37 -9.48 13.94
N HIS A 286 -17.23 -8.55 13.53
CA HIS A 286 -17.59 -8.25 12.16
C HIS A 286 -17.46 -6.75 11.93
N GLY A 287 -17.15 -6.36 10.72
CA GLY A 287 -17.04 -4.96 10.34
C GLY A 287 -16.56 -4.79 8.91
N ALA A 288 -16.64 -3.57 8.40
CA ALA A 288 -16.10 -3.25 7.09
C ALA A 288 -14.56 -3.19 7.16
N PRO A 289 -13.89 -3.75 6.17
CA PRO A 289 -12.44 -3.65 6.09
C PRO A 289 -12.00 -2.24 5.69
N TYR A 290 -10.84 -1.84 6.18
CA TYR A 290 -10.17 -0.62 5.77
C TYR A 290 -9.12 -0.93 4.69
N GLY A 291 -9.13 -0.13 3.62
CA GLY A 291 -8.14 -0.20 2.56
C GLY A 291 -6.84 0.53 2.92
N GLY A 292 -6.94 1.53 3.80
CA GLY A 292 -5.82 2.29 4.35
C GLY A 292 -6.30 3.59 4.99
N PHE A 293 -5.71 3.94 6.14
CA PHE A 293 -5.79 5.30 6.67
C PHE A 293 -4.86 6.23 5.87
N ILE A 294 -3.65 5.76 5.52
CA ILE A 294 -2.76 6.42 4.57
C ILE A 294 -2.84 5.68 3.24
N ASN A 295 -3.34 6.35 2.21
CA ASN A 295 -3.43 5.83 0.85
C ASN A 295 -2.50 6.63 -0.06
N VAL A 296 -1.48 5.98 -0.63
CA VAL A 296 -0.52 6.61 -1.55
C VAL A 296 -0.77 6.06 -2.95
N SER A 297 -1.06 6.93 -3.91
CA SER A 297 -1.31 6.48 -5.28
C SER A 297 -0.82 7.45 -6.35
N ASP A 298 -0.36 6.89 -7.47
CA ASP A 298 0.03 7.60 -8.68
C ASP A 298 1.04 8.74 -8.41
N CYS A 299 2.00 8.51 -7.51
CA CYS A 299 2.99 9.50 -7.09
C CYS A 299 4.33 8.84 -6.69
N SER A 300 5.33 9.66 -6.40
CA SER A 300 6.69 9.22 -6.07
C SER A 300 7.30 10.06 -4.95
N TYR A 301 8.34 9.52 -4.29
CA TYR A 301 9.09 10.20 -3.22
C TYR A 301 8.21 10.59 -2.02
N VAL A 302 7.51 9.58 -1.47
CA VAL A 302 6.72 9.74 -0.25
C VAL A 302 7.46 9.10 0.91
N THR A 303 7.70 9.87 1.96
CA THR A 303 8.29 9.39 3.21
C THR A 303 7.28 9.53 4.34
N VAL A 304 7.00 8.42 5.02
CA VAL A 304 6.23 8.39 6.28
C VAL A 304 7.21 8.03 7.38
N ARG A 305 7.37 8.91 8.37
CA ARG A 305 8.33 8.65 9.45
C ARG A 305 7.79 8.97 10.84
N ASN A 306 8.38 8.35 11.86
CA ASN A 306 8.04 8.57 13.27
C ASN A 306 6.52 8.42 13.52
N THR A 307 5.86 7.50 12.82
CA THR A 307 4.41 7.40 12.74
C THR A 307 3.95 6.09 13.39
N ILE A 308 2.88 6.20 14.20
CA ILE A 308 2.22 5.06 14.81
C ILE A 308 0.93 4.78 14.02
N LEU A 309 0.78 3.55 13.56
CA LEU A 309 -0.33 3.11 12.74
C LEU A 309 -1.12 2.00 13.45
N THR A 310 -2.32 1.69 12.98
CA THR A 310 -3.16 0.67 13.59
C THR A 310 -3.01 -0.68 12.88
N GLY A 311 -2.77 -1.75 13.64
CA GLY A 311 -2.97 -3.11 13.14
C GLY A 311 -4.46 -3.47 13.21
N HIS A 312 -5.10 -3.69 12.06
CA HIS A 312 -6.52 -4.00 11.97
C HIS A 312 -6.83 -5.47 12.22
N LYS A 313 -8.01 -5.75 12.77
CA LYS A 313 -8.50 -7.13 12.93
C LYS A 313 -8.65 -7.84 11.60
N THR A 314 -8.44 -9.17 11.64
CA THR A 314 -8.71 -10.06 10.51
C THR A 314 -10.19 -10.43 10.49
N TYR A 315 -10.89 -10.14 9.40
CA TYR A 315 -12.26 -10.54 9.19
C TYR A 315 -12.37 -11.76 8.26
N GLN A 316 -13.50 -12.47 8.35
CA GLN A 316 -13.83 -13.55 7.44
C GLN A 316 -14.92 -13.10 6.46
N THR A 317 -14.80 -13.50 5.20
CA THR A 317 -15.82 -13.27 4.16
C THR A 317 -15.85 -14.45 3.19
N ILE A 318 -16.73 -14.39 2.20
CA ILE A 318 -16.78 -15.39 1.12
C ILE A 318 -16.01 -14.85 -0.08
N GLY A 319 -14.98 -15.58 -0.48
CA GLY A 319 -14.18 -15.26 -1.67
C GLY A 319 -14.92 -15.53 -2.98
N SER A 320 -14.31 -15.14 -4.11
CA SER A 320 -14.93 -15.31 -5.45
C SER A 320 -15.14 -16.76 -5.86
N ALA A 321 -14.43 -17.70 -5.26
CA ALA A 321 -14.65 -19.14 -5.44
C ALA A 321 -15.77 -19.72 -4.55
N GLY A 322 -16.49 -18.89 -3.79
CA GLY A 322 -17.59 -19.31 -2.93
C GLY A 322 -17.18 -19.96 -1.60
N VAL A 323 -15.93 -19.84 -1.20
CA VAL A 323 -15.38 -20.40 0.04
C VAL A 323 -15.00 -19.31 1.03
N SER A 324 -14.98 -19.65 2.33
CA SER A 324 -14.56 -18.72 3.39
C SER A 324 -13.09 -18.36 3.24
N VAL A 325 -12.78 -17.08 3.38
CA VAL A 325 -11.42 -16.54 3.30
C VAL A 325 -11.20 -15.48 4.36
N SER A 326 -9.95 -15.38 4.81
CA SER A 326 -9.50 -14.24 5.61
C SER A 326 -9.38 -13.01 4.72
N MET A 327 -10.02 -11.93 5.13
CA MET A 327 -10.03 -10.68 4.41
C MET A 327 -8.97 -9.75 4.98
N GLY A 328 -8.09 -9.26 4.10
CA GLY A 328 -7.10 -8.26 4.46
C GLY A 328 -7.78 -6.95 4.83
N THR A 329 -7.25 -6.28 5.84
CA THR A 329 -7.64 -4.94 6.22
C THR A 329 -6.38 -4.19 6.62
N TYR A 330 -6.23 -2.94 6.19
CA TYR A 330 -4.94 -2.24 6.15
C TYR A 330 -5.04 -0.84 6.72
N ASP A 331 -3.94 -0.35 7.24
CA ASP A 331 -3.78 1.06 7.62
C ASP A 331 -2.96 1.86 6.58
N ILE A 332 -2.21 1.14 5.74
CA ILE A 332 -1.47 1.69 4.61
C ILE A 332 -1.91 0.96 3.32
N SER A 333 -2.18 1.73 2.29
CA SER A 333 -2.39 1.21 0.93
C SER A 333 -1.52 1.97 -0.05
N LEU A 334 -0.77 1.23 -0.87
CA LEU A 334 0.07 1.79 -1.92
C LEU A 334 -0.39 1.25 -3.27
N THR A 335 -0.60 2.12 -4.25
CA THR A 335 -0.98 1.70 -5.61
C THR A 335 -0.29 2.59 -6.62
N LYS A 336 0.49 1.99 -7.52
CA LYS A 336 1.25 2.73 -8.53
C LYS A 336 2.06 3.87 -7.88
N ALA A 337 2.88 3.51 -6.91
CA ALA A 337 3.72 4.44 -6.16
C ALA A 337 5.18 4.00 -6.23
N LEU A 338 6.08 4.96 -6.42
CA LEU A 338 7.51 4.72 -6.50
C LEU A 338 8.25 5.44 -5.38
N ASN A 339 9.38 4.89 -4.94
CA ASN A 339 10.26 5.53 -3.95
C ASN A 339 9.49 5.90 -2.67
N VAL A 340 8.78 4.92 -2.07
CA VAL A 340 8.02 5.11 -0.85
C VAL A 340 8.77 4.50 0.32
N SER A 341 9.00 5.29 1.37
CA SER A 341 9.75 4.86 2.56
C SER A 341 8.94 5.04 3.83
N PHE A 342 8.97 4.00 4.68
CA PHE A 342 8.51 4.04 6.05
C PHE A 342 9.73 3.99 6.97
N VAL A 343 9.91 5.01 7.79
CA VAL A 343 11.10 5.16 8.64
C VAL A 343 10.67 5.38 10.08
N ASN A 344 11.19 4.59 11.01
CA ASN A 344 10.83 4.74 12.43
C ASN A 344 9.33 4.60 12.70
N CYS A 345 8.65 3.67 12.04
CA CYS A 345 7.21 3.48 12.16
C CYS A 345 6.88 2.20 12.94
N SER A 346 5.76 2.23 13.66
CA SER A 346 5.28 1.08 14.41
C SER A 346 3.76 0.94 14.34
N GLN A 347 3.24 -0.22 14.71
CA GLN A 347 1.81 -0.42 14.86
C GLN A 347 1.38 -0.51 16.33
N THR A 348 0.11 -0.23 16.60
CA THR A 348 -0.46 -0.17 17.95
C THR A 348 -0.61 -1.52 18.63
N ASN A 349 -0.75 -2.61 17.87
CA ASN A 349 -1.02 -3.96 18.37
C ASN A 349 0.27 -4.78 18.43
N ASP A 350 0.24 -5.86 19.20
CA ASP A 350 1.33 -6.84 19.16
C ASP A 350 1.47 -7.41 17.74
N ILE A 351 2.61 -7.19 17.12
CA ILE A 351 2.90 -7.64 15.76
C ILE A 351 2.91 -9.17 15.61
N LYS A 352 2.93 -9.92 16.73
CA LYS A 352 2.87 -11.40 16.77
C LYS A 352 1.46 -11.94 16.99
N ASP A 353 0.49 -11.09 17.27
CA ASP A 353 -0.88 -11.51 17.53
C ASP A 353 -1.62 -11.84 16.22
N GLY A 354 -1.93 -13.12 16.02
CA GLY A 354 -2.60 -13.62 14.81
C GLY A 354 -4.03 -13.13 14.57
N ARG A 355 -4.62 -12.40 15.54
CA ARG A 355 -5.94 -11.77 15.36
C ARG A 355 -5.88 -10.57 14.42
N TYR A 356 -4.71 -9.98 14.21
CA TYR A 356 -4.53 -8.81 13.36
C TYR A 356 -3.94 -9.19 12.02
N TRP A 357 -4.48 -8.61 10.94
CA TRP A 357 -4.04 -8.93 9.59
C TRP A 357 -2.67 -8.33 9.26
N GLY A 358 -2.54 -7.08 9.48
CA GLY A 358 -1.32 -6.38 9.08
C GLY A 358 -1.57 -4.90 8.84
N ILE A 359 -0.63 -4.28 8.14
CA ILE A 359 -0.62 -2.82 8.02
C ILE A 359 -0.52 -2.34 6.58
N LEU A 360 0.15 -3.07 5.71
CA LEU A 360 0.44 -2.64 4.34
C LEU A 360 -0.18 -3.59 3.31
N GLY A 361 -0.84 -2.99 2.31
CA GLY A 361 -1.12 -3.61 1.01
C GLY A 361 -0.52 -2.77 -0.11
N SER A 362 0.20 -3.39 -1.07
CA SER A 362 0.82 -2.67 -2.18
C SER A 362 0.56 -3.33 -3.53
N ASN A 363 0.35 -2.50 -4.57
CA ASN A 363 0.09 -2.95 -5.92
C ASN A 363 0.84 -2.07 -6.92
N TYR A 364 1.57 -2.67 -7.86
CA TYR A 364 2.30 -1.99 -8.94
C TYR A 364 3.27 -0.91 -8.42
N CYS A 365 3.99 -1.21 -7.33
CA CYS A 365 4.91 -0.27 -6.71
C CYS A 365 6.37 -0.59 -7.04
N LYS A 366 7.25 0.40 -6.89
CA LYS A 366 8.69 0.21 -7.02
C LYS A 366 9.43 0.93 -5.90
N ASN A 367 10.58 0.35 -5.49
CA ASN A 367 11.45 0.91 -4.46
C ASN A 367 10.74 1.18 -3.14
N LEU A 368 10.13 0.12 -2.55
CA LEU A 368 9.52 0.21 -1.22
C LEU A 368 10.56 -0.06 -0.14
N VAL A 369 10.58 0.80 0.88
CA VAL A 369 11.54 0.72 1.98
C VAL A 369 10.83 0.70 3.34
N TYR A 370 11.18 -0.29 4.18
CA TYR A 370 10.99 -0.26 5.63
C TYR A 370 12.36 -0.07 6.28
N ASP A 371 12.49 0.96 7.10
CA ASP A 371 13.70 1.24 7.87
C ASP A 371 13.34 1.53 9.31
N ASN A 372 13.87 0.74 10.23
CA ASN A 372 13.57 0.80 11.66
C ASN A 372 12.05 0.76 11.95
N CYS A 373 11.35 -0.20 11.33
CA CYS A 373 9.91 -0.38 11.48
C CYS A 373 9.58 -1.63 12.31
N SER A 374 8.43 -1.59 12.99
CA SER A 374 7.87 -2.71 13.72
C SER A 374 6.44 -2.96 13.27
N PHE A 375 6.24 -3.90 12.33
CA PHE A 375 4.97 -4.20 11.70
C PHE A 375 4.68 -5.71 11.69
N SER A 376 3.42 -6.10 11.67
CA SER A 376 3.04 -7.52 11.55
C SER A 376 3.35 -8.11 10.19
N ARG A 377 3.50 -7.29 9.13
CA ARG A 377 3.58 -7.76 7.75
C ARG A 377 4.27 -6.77 6.80
N PHE A 378 4.93 -7.33 5.80
CA PHE A 378 5.19 -6.69 4.51
C PHE A 378 4.39 -7.43 3.43
N ASP A 379 3.62 -6.73 2.58
CA ASP A 379 2.81 -7.35 1.53
C ASP A 379 2.97 -6.67 0.17
N ALA A 380 3.74 -7.27 -0.70
CA ALA A 380 3.80 -6.95 -2.11
C ALA A 380 2.72 -7.76 -2.85
N HIS A 381 1.49 -7.23 -2.89
CA HIS A 381 0.31 -7.99 -3.30
C HIS A 381 0.24 -8.22 -4.82
N MET A 382 0.38 -7.18 -5.64
CA MET A 382 0.41 -7.29 -7.11
C MET A 382 1.62 -6.54 -7.67
N GLY A 383 2.77 -7.22 -7.69
CA GLY A 383 3.99 -6.72 -8.27
C GLY A 383 4.63 -5.54 -7.54
N VAL A 384 5.75 -5.83 -6.91
CA VAL A 384 6.69 -4.81 -6.45
C VAL A 384 8.00 -5.01 -7.21
N ALA A 385 8.59 -3.94 -7.72
CA ALA A 385 9.95 -3.99 -8.24
C ALA A 385 10.88 -3.28 -7.25
N ASN A 386 11.84 -4.01 -6.74
CA ASN A 386 12.76 -3.63 -5.67
C ASN A 386 12.06 -3.36 -4.32
N ALA A 387 12.53 -4.01 -3.28
CA ALA A 387 12.07 -3.78 -1.91
C ALA A 387 13.24 -3.89 -0.93
N THR A 388 13.22 -3.07 0.11
CA THR A 388 14.22 -3.12 1.17
C THR A 388 13.54 -3.11 2.53
N ILE A 389 13.89 -4.09 3.37
CA ILE A 389 13.49 -4.15 4.77
C ILE A 389 14.79 -4.16 5.57
N ARG A 390 15.02 -3.12 6.36
CA ARG A 390 16.23 -3.01 7.16
C ARG A 390 15.95 -2.50 8.57
N ASN A 391 16.80 -2.91 9.51
CA ASN A 391 16.72 -2.49 10.91
C ASN A 391 15.32 -2.71 11.53
N SER A 392 14.56 -3.69 11.02
CA SER A 392 13.11 -3.79 11.25
C SER A 392 12.73 -5.13 11.89
N THR A 393 11.55 -5.15 12.51
CA THR A 393 10.94 -6.38 12.99
C THR A 393 9.60 -6.60 12.29
N LEU A 394 9.44 -7.75 11.63
CA LEU A 394 8.17 -8.17 11.04
C LEU A 394 7.57 -9.31 11.84
N GLY A 395 6.29 -9.17 12.16
CA GLY A 395 5.53 -10.06 13.02
C GLY A 395 5.03 -11.33 12.34
N HIS A 396 3.93 -11.87 12.84
CA HIS A 396 3.42 -13.22 12.50
C HIS A 396 3.09 -13.42 11.01
N GLN A 397 2.78 -12.38 10.28
CA GLN A 397 2.50 -12.44 8.84
C GLN A 397 3.77 -12.38 7.97
N GLY A 398 4.91 -11.99 8.54
CA GLY A 398 6.21 -11.96 7.89
C GLY A 398 6.26 -11.16 6.58
N ILE A 399 6.98 -11.69 5.62
CA ILE A 399 7.14 -11.09 4.28
C ILE A 399 6.33 -11.92 3.29
N ASN A 400 5.37 -11.27 2.61
CA ASN A 400 4.61 -11.85 1.51
C ASN A 400 4.88 -11.03 0.25
N ALA A 401 5.41 -11.65 -0.80
CA ALA A 401 5.85 -10.91 -1.96
C ALA A 401 5.58 -11.64 -3.28
N ILE A 402 5.35 -10.84 -4.32
CA ILE A 402 5.55 -11.20 -5.72
C ILE A 402 6.12 -9.98 -6.43
N GLY A 403 6.99 -10.19 -7.40
CA GLY A 403 7.57 -9.08 -8.12
C GLY A 403 8.90 -9.38 -8.80
N SER A 404 9.75 -8.35 -8.86
CA SER A 404 11.02 -8.42 -9.59
C SER A 404 12.08 -7.48 -8.99
N GLY A 405 13.30 -7.55 -9.54
CA GLY A 405 14.42 -6.72 -9.13
C GLY A 405 15.11 -7.27 -7.88
N THR A 406 15.67 -6.39 -7.06
CA THR A 406 16.42 -6.77 -5.86
C THR A 406 15.54 -6.65 -4.61
N PHE A 407 15.44 -7.76 -3.84
CA PHE A 407 14.81 -7.76 -2.54
C PHE A 407 15.88 -7.87 -1.45
N ILE A 408 15.98 -6.85 -0.63
CA ILE A 408 16.98 -6.76 0.45
C ILE A 408 16.28 -6.90 1.80
N VAL A 409 16.76 -7.82 2.64
CA VAL A 409 16.39 -7.93 4.05
C VAL A 409 17.68 -7.88 4.86
N GLU A 410 17.87 -6.85 5.67
CA GLU A 410 19.11 -6.68 6.42
C GLU A 410 18.87 -6.18 7.86
N ASN A 411 19.73 -6.60 8.80
CA ASN A 411 19.70 -6.21 10.20
C ASN A 411 18.29 -6.34 10.83
N SER A 412 17.53 -7.37 10.47
CA SER A 412 16.10 -7.46 10.75
C SER A 412 15.71 -8.79 11.38
N THR A 413 14.61 -8.77 12.14
CA THR A 413 14.01 -9.98 12.71
C THR A 413 12.67 -10.27 12.02
N ILE A 414 12.51 -11.47 11.49
CA ILE A 414 11.33 -11.90 10.76
C ILE A 414 10.67 -13.06 11.50
N TYR A 415 9.40 -12.87 11.88
CA TYR A 415 8.50 -13.92 12.37
C TYR A 415 7.59 -14.36 11.25
N GLY A 416 7.37 -15.64 11.06
CA GLY A 416 6.54 -16.16 9.99
C GLY A 416 6.79 -17.64 9.75
N SER A 417 6.04 -18.30 8.90
CA SER A 417 6.29 -19.69 8.51
C SER A 417 7.47 -19.81 7.56
N ASN A 418 7.68 -18.77 6.74
CA ASN A 418 8.80 -18.63 5.83
C ASN A 418 9.49 -17.29 6.10
N LEU A 419 10.79 -17.17 5.79
CA LEU A 419 11.47 -15.88 5.89
C LEU A 419 10.89 -14.92 4.82
N ILE A 420 10.81 -15.38 3.56
CA ILE A 420 10.10 -14.69 2.48
C ILE A 420 9.10 -15.68 1.87
N ASN A 421 7.82 -15.38 1.95
CA ASN A 421 6.77 -16.16 1.32
C ASN A 421 6.42 -15.56 -0.05
N LEU A 422 6.70 -16.29 -1.12
CA LEU A 422 6.26 -15.92 -2.46
C LEU A 422 4.81 -16.37 -2.63
N ARG A 423 3.90 -15.44 -2.86
CA ARG A 423 2.46 -15.66 -2.86
C ARG A 423 2.01 -16.66 -3.92
N SER A 424 1.46 -17.78 -3.49
CA SER A 424 1.07 -18.89 -4.38
C SER A 424 -0.15 -18.57 -5.26
N ASP A 425 -1.03 -17.69 -4.79
CA ASP A 425 -2.22 -17.26 -5.53
C ASP A 425 -1.91 -16.47 -6.81
N TYR A 426 -0.65 -16.03 -6.96
CA TYR A 426 -0.12 -15.37 -8.15
C TYR A 426 1.15 -16.05 -8.71
N GLY A 427 1.34 -17.32 -8.40
CA GLY A 427 2.39 -18.15 -9.00
C GLY A 427 3.73 -18.13 -8.29
N SER A 428 3.80 -17.69 -7.03
CA SER A 428 5.03 -17.74 -6.21
C SER A 428 6.27 -17.22 -6.94
N THR A 429 6.21 -15.99 -7.46
CA THR A 429 7.23 -15.47 -8.38
C THR A 429 8.02 -14.29 -7.79
N TRP A 430 9.32 -14.32 -8.03
CA TRP A 430 10.22 -13.17 -7.90
C TRP A 430 11.28 -13.24 -8.98
N GLN A 431 11.24 -12.29 -9.92
CA GLN A 431 12.21 -12.24 -11.01
C GLN A 431 13.38 -11.33 -10.64
N GLY A 432 14.49 -11.91 -10.19
CA GLY A 432 15.69 -11.18 -9.82
C GLY A 432 16.39 -11.77 -8.61
N GLU A 433 16.95 -10.94 -7.75
CA GLU A 433 17.83 -11.36 -6.66
C GLU A 433 17.19 -11.13 -5.29
N ILE A 434 17.54 -12.01 -4.33
CA ILE A 434 17.23 -11.85 -2.91
C ILE A 434 18.53 -11.80 -2.12
N LEU A 435 18.60 -10.81 -1.23
CA LEU A 435 19.76 -10.56 -0.40
C LEU A 435 19.33 -10.49 1.08
N ILE A 436 19.81 -11.42 1.88
CA ILE A 436 19.51 -11.51 3.33
C ILE A 436 20.82 -11.37 4.10
N ARG A 437 20.92 -10.36 4.96
CA ARG A 437 22.14 -10.07 5.73
C ARG A 437 21.85 -9.75 7.18
N ASN A 438 22.66 -10.30 8.10
CA ASN A 438 22.61 -9.99 9.53
C ASN A 438 21.20 -10.09 10.11
N CYS A 439 20.46 -11.15 9.78
CA CYS A 439 19.05 -11.31 10.13
C CYS A 439 18.83 -12.42 11.15
N THR A 440 17.70 -12.31 11.86
CA THR A 440 17.15 -13.41 12.66
C THR A 440 15.82 -13.85 12.08
N PHE A 441 15.69 -15.13 11.76
CA PHE A 441 14.44 -15.75 11.37
C PHE A 441 13.90 -16.61 12.50
N VAL A 442 12.66 -16.33 12.94
CA VAL A 442 11.98 -17.05 14.00
C VAL A 442 10.74 -17.75 13.43
N PRO A 443 10.89 -18.93 12.82
CA PRO A 443 9.79 -19.60 12.16
C PRO A 443 8.71 -20.03 13.17
N ALA A 444 7.45 -19.65 12.88
CA ALA A 444 6.27 -19.97 13.71
C ALA A 444 6.49 -19.68 15.22
N GLY A 445 7.15 -18.56 15.55
CA GLY A 445 7.49 -18.19 16.93
C GLY A 445 8.47 -19.14 17.63
N GLY A 446 9.36 -19.76 16.86
CA GLY A 446 10.35 -20.75 17.33
C GLY A 446 9.78 -22.18 17.49
N ARG A 447 8.53 -22.43 17.10
CA ARG A 447 7.85 -23.74 17.16
C ARG A 447 7.47 -24.27 15.76
N PRO A 448 8.41 -24.38 14.82
CA PRO A 448 8.09 -24.77 13.47
C PRO A 448 7.77 -26.26 13.37
N ILE A 449 6.70 -26.59 12.62
CA ILE A 449 6.48 -27.94 12.07
C ILE A 449 7.29 -28.10 10.80
N SER A 450 7.35 -27.05 9.98
CA SER A 450 8.22 -26.89 8.83
C SER A 450 8.66 -25.42 8.74
N ALA A 451 9.82 -25.18 8.17
CA ALA A 451 10.33 -23.84 7.93
C ALA A 451 11.08 -23.81 6.60
N SER A 452 10.89 -22.75 5.82
CA SER A 452 11.73 -22.51 4.65
C SER A 452 12.15 -21.04 4.56
N LEU A 453 13.30 -20.78 3.95
CA LEU A 453 13.74 -19.40 3.74
C LEU A 453 12.94 -18.76 2.62
N ILE A 454 12.72 -19.47 1.53
CA ILE A 454 11.88 -19.06 0.41
C ILE A 454 10.65 -19.97 0.36
N GLY A 455 9.53 -19.44 0.78
CA GLY A 455 8.22 -20.09 0.71
C GLY A 455 7.57 -19.93 -0.65
N GLY A 456 6.75 -20.88 -1.04
CA GLY A 456 5.96 -20.83 -2.25
C GLY A 456 5.22 -22.13 -2.51
N SER A 457 4.27 -22.10 -3.41
CA SER A 457 3.51 -23.26 -3.86
C SER A 457 2.97 -22.99 -5.25
N TYR A 458 3.22 -23.87 -6.18
CA TYR A 458 2.76 -23.77 -7.56
C TYR A 458 2.63 -25.16 -8.19
N SER A 459 1.51 -25.44 -8.80
CA SER A 459 1.24 -26.77 -9.35
C SER A 459 1.83 -27.03 -10.75
N GLY A 460 2.43 -26.00 -11.38
CA GLY A 460 2.85 -26.09 -12.78
C GLY A 460 1.69 -26.08 -13.79
N GLN A 461 0.46 -25.89 -13.35
CA GLN A 461 -0.75 -26.01 -14.15
C GLN A 461 -1.51 -24.70 -14.37
N HIS A 462 -1.09 -23.61 -13.70
CA HIS A 462 -1.80 -22.35 -13.66
C HIS A 462 -1.13 -21.28 -14.53
N ASP A 463 -1.95 -20.57 -15.30
CA ASP A 463 -1.55 -19.37 -16.02
C ASP A 463 -1.83 -18.13 -15.17
N PHE A 464 -0.79 -17.35 -14.87
CA PHE A 464 -0.88 -16.09 -14.13
C PHE A 464 -0.71 -14.85 -15.03
N GLY A 465 -0.64 -15.08 -16.36
CA GLY A 465 -0.40 -14.05 -17.36
C GLY A 465 1.07 -13.68 -17.54
N TYR A 466 1.98 -14.39 -16.87
CA TYR A 466 3.43 -14.19 -16.96
C TYR A 466 4.19 -15.48 -16.65
N ILE A 467 5.45 -15.49 -17.08
CA ILE A 467 6.40 -16.55 -16.69
C ILE A 467 6.72 -16.38 -15.21
N CYS A 468 6.57 -17.44 -14.43
CA CYS A 468 6.94 -17.45 -13.03
C CYS A 468 8.44 -17.70 -12.86
N TYR A 469 9.06 -16.91 -12.00
CA TYR A 469 10.48 -17.02 -11.66
C TYR A 469 10.61 -17.38 -10.18
N MET A 470 11.46 -18.33 -9.87
CA MET A 470 12.12 -18.36 -8.57
C MET A 470 13.22 -17.29 -8.56
N PRO A 471 13.62 -16.76 -7.38
CA PRO A 471 14.73 -15.81 -7.33
C PRO A 471 15.95 -16.38 -8.08
N GLU A 472 16.50 -15.63 -9.03
CA GLU A 472 17.59 -16.10 -9.89
C GLU A 472 18.86 -16.38 -9.08
N ARG A 473 19.16 -15.49 -8.13
CA ARG A 473 20.24 -15.61 -7.16
C ARG A 473 19.73 -15.28 -5.76
N ILE A 474 20.18 -16.05 -4.77
CA ILE A 474 19.91 -15.80 -3.35
C ILE A 474 21.24 -15.73 -2.62
N THR A 475 21.48 -14.63 -1.92
CA THR A 475 22.65 -14.47 -1.06
C THR A 475 22.20 -14.33 0.39
N ILE A 476 22.73 -15.19 1.27
CA ILE A 476 22.39 -15.22 2.69
C ILE A 476 23.70 -15.14 3.49
N GLU A 477 23.82 -14.08 4.28
CA GLU A 477 25.00 -13.78 5.09
C GLU A 477 24.60 -13.48 6.53
N ASN A 478 25.24 -14.16 7.50
CA ASN A 478 25.01 -13.97 8.94
C ASN A 478 23.53 -14.12 9.32
N LEU A 479 22.93 -15.27 9.03
CA LEU A 479 21.54 -15.58 9.35
C LEU A 479 21.47 -16.49 10.58
N LEU A 480 20.74 -16.06 11.62
CA LEU A 480 20.32 -16.92 12.73
C LEU A 480 18.90 -17.43 12.48
N ILE A 481 18.71 -18.75 12.48
CA ILE A 481 17.39 -19.38 12.47
C ILE A 481 17.08 -19.89 13.87
N ASP A 482 16.13 -19.22 14.56
CA ASP A 482 15.68 -19.63 15.90
C ASP A 482 14.48 -20.57 15.80
N ASP A 483 14.77 -21.84 15.69
CA ASP A 483 13.81 -22.95 15.66
C ASP A 483 13.89 -23.81 16.94
N SER A 484 14.34 -23.27 18.04
CA SER A 484 14.68 -23.94 19.30
C SER A 484 13.52 -24.74 19.94
N LYS A 485 12.26 -24.36 19.69
CA LYS A 485 11.06 -24.99 20.29
C LYS A 485 10.36 -25.96 19.35
N HIS A 486 11.08 -26.50 18.37
CA HIS A 486 10.52 -27.43 17.38
C HIS A 486 10.00 -28.74 17.99
N PRO A 487 9.02 -29.42 17.38
CA PRO A 487 8.59 -30.76 17.77
C PRO A 487 9.62 -31.82 17.36
N ALA A 488 9.50 -33.02 17.94
CA ALA A 488 10.49 -34.10 17.75
C ALA A 488 10.65 -34.57 16.29
N ASP A 489 9.60 -34.51 15.50
CA ASP A 489 9.56 -34.92 14.09
C ASP A 489 10.01 -33.82 13.10
N TYR A 490 10.38 -32.66 13.60
CA TYR A 490 10.88 -31.57 12.78
C TYR A 490 12.20 -31.93 12.11
N LYS A 491 12.23 -31.82 10.78
CA LYS A 491 13.39 -32.20 9.96
C LYS A 491 14.47 -31.14 9.83
N GLY A 492 14.27 -29.97 10.40
CA GLY A 492 15.11 -28.78 10.19
C GLY A 492 14.61 -27.87 9.06
N PRO A 493 15.15 -26.65 8.97
CA PRO A 493 14.74 -25.70 7.93
C PRO A 493 15.23 -26.13 6.53
N SER A 494 14.58 -25.57 5.50
CA SER A 494 15.01 -25.71 4.11
C SER A 494 15.21 -24.33 3.46
N ILE A 495 16.03 -24.28 2.42
CA ILE A 495 16.20 -23.06 1.61
C ILE A 495 14.89 -22.81 0.87
N PHE A 496 14.35 -23.82 0.17
CA PHE A 496 13.11 -23.69 -0.56
C PHE A 496 11.99 -24.55 0.04
N ALA A 497 10.78 -24.04 0.05
CA ALA A 497 9.60 -24.87 0.19
C ALA A 497 9.44 -25.82 -1.00
N ASN A 498 8.58 -26.83 -0.91
CA ASN A 498 8.25 -27.66 -2.04
C ASN A 498 7.24 -26.93 -2.95
N PHE A 499 7.74 -26.22 -3.96
CA PHE A 499 6.91 -25.43 -4.87
C PHE A 499 6.00 -26.30 -5.72
N ASN A 500 6.44 -27.50 -6.14
CA ASN A 500 5.63 -28.39 -6.96
C ASN A 500 5.80 -29.85 -6.53
N PRO A 501 4.96 -30.35 -5.62
CA PRO A 501 5.06 -31.73 -5.12
C PRO A 501 4.78 -32.80 -6.18
N LYS A 502 4.25 -32.44 -7.34
CA LYS A 502 4.02 -33.39 -8.45
C LYS A 502 5.27 -33.61 -9.30
N MET A 503 6.24 -32.72 -9.22
CA MET A 503 7.50 -32.84 -9.96
C MET A 503 8.47 -33.74 -9.18
N THR A 504 8.45 -35.03 -9.47
CA THR A 504 9.28 -36.05 -8.81
C THR A 504 10.36 -36.63 -9.69
N ASP A 505 10.28 -36.43 -11.01
CA ASP A 505 11.21 -36.93 -12.00
C ASP A 505 11.14 -36.14 -13.32
N ASP A 506 11.99 -36.50 -14.29
CA ASP A 506 12.08 -35.84 -15.59
C ASP A 506 10.87 -36.08 -16.51
N SER A 507 9.97 -36.99 -16.16
CA SER A 507 8.77 -37.27 -16.96
C SER A 507 7.64 -36.24 -16.72
N TYR A 508 7.73 -35.46 -15.62
CA TYR A 508 6.73 -34.44 -15.32
C TYR A 508 6.89 -33.23 -16.24
N LEU A 509 5.87 -32.97 -17.04
CA LEU A 509 5.82 -31.82 -17.94
C LEU A 509 5.05 -30.68 -17.31
N GLU A 510 5.73 -29.58 -17.05
CA GLU A 510 5.10 -28.34 -16.59
C GLU A 510 4.49 -27.60 -17.77
N LYS A 511 3.18 -27.34 -17.71
CA LYS A 511 2.49 -26.50 -18.70
C LYS A 511 2.96 -25.03 -18.63
N PHE A 512 3.24 -24.58 -17.43
CA PHE A 512 3.76 -23.23 -17.14
C PHE A 512 5.03 -23.38 -16.28
N PRO A 513 6.18 -23.67 -16.89
CA PRO A 513 7.40 -23.98 -16.16
C PRO A 513 7.96 -22.73 -15.47
N TYR A 514 8.50 -22.93 -14.26
CA TYR A 514 9.32 -21.93 -13.61
C TYR A 514 10.65 -21.72 -14.32
N VAL A 515 11.09 -20.47 -14.36
CA VAL A 515 12.53 -20.17 -14.47
C VAL A 515 13.12 -20.35 -13.07
N ARG A 516 13.99 -21.35 -12.91
CA ARG A 516 14.47 -21.77 -11.57
C ARG A 516 15.66 -20.97 -11.10
N THR A 517 15.88 -20.95 -9.79
CA THR A 517 17.07 -20.40 -9.17
C THR A 517 18.32 -21.05 -9.74
N ARG A 518 19.33 -20.26 -10.06
CA ARG A 518 20.62 -20.73 -10.55
C ARG A 518 21.62 -20.93 -9.42
N GLU A 519 21.65 -20.02 -8.45
CA GLU A 519 22.67 -19.97 -7.42
C GLU A 519 22.13 -19.54 -6.07
N VAL A 520 22.58 -20.24 -5.03
CA VAL A 520 22.40 -19.85 -3.62
C VAL A 520 23.78 -19.75 -2.98
N ILE A 521 24.08 -18.62 -2.35
CA ILE A 521 25.32 -18.36 -1.62
C ILE A 521 24.97 -18.28 -0.14
N LEU A 522 25.59 -19.14 0.67
CA LEU A 522 25.39 -19.22 2.11
C LEU A 522 26.70 -18.88 2.84
N ARG A 523 26.66 -17.88 3.72
CA ARG A 523 27.77 -17.51 4.58
C ARG A 523 27.29 -17.35 6.01
N ASN A 524 27.91 -18.05 6.93
CA ASN A 524 27.63 -17.96 8.37
C ASN A 524 26.15 -18.08 8.72
N VAL A 525 25.54 -19.24 8.42
CA VAL A 525 24.15 -19.56 8.78
C VAL A 525 24.15 -20.45 10.02
N THR A 526 23.52 -19.96 11.08
CA THR A 526 23.39 -20.67 12.37
C THR A 526 21.95 -21.11 12.59
N ILE A 527 21.73 -22.37 13.02
CA ILE A 527 20.43 -22.97 13.29
C ILE A 527 20.40 -23.41 14.73
N THR A 528 19.50 -22.87 15.54
CA THR A 528 19.49 -23.09 17.00
C THR A 528 19.17 -24.53 17.38
N SER A 529 18.35 -25.23 16.61
CA SER A 529 18.07 -26.65 16.83
C SER A 529 19.26 -27.57 16.57
N GLY A 530 20.34 -27.10 15.95
CA GLY A 530 21.45 -27.92 15.46
C GLY A 530 21.09 -28.81 14.26
N LYS A 531 19.90 -28.70 13.70
CA LYS A 531 19.49 -29.41 12.49
C LYS A 531 20.18 -28.84 11.26
N THR A 532 20.29 -29.64 10.20
CA THR A 532 20.93 -29.21 8.94
C THR A 532 19.97 -28.35 8.11
N LEU A 533 20.47 -27.27 7.51
CA LEU A 533 19.75 -26.54 6.46
C LEU A 533 19.70 -27.38 5.20
N ARG A 534 18.51 -27.79 4.81
CA ARG A 534 18.28 -28.63 3.62
C ARG A 534 18.01 -27.76 2.39
N LEU A 535 18.25 -28.28 1.20
CA LEU A 535 17.92 -27.55 -0.03
C LEU A 535 16.40 -27.39 -0.16
N SER A 536 15.67 -28.50 -0.14
CA SER A 536 14.20 -28.58 -0.20
C SER A 536 13.74 -29.98 0.20
N ASP A 537 12.46 -30.15 0.46
CA ASP A 537 11.81 -31.47 0.52
C ASP A 537 11.58 -32.08 -0.90
N ASN A 538 11.76 -31.31 -1.96
CA ASN A 538 11.76 -31.77 -3.33
C ASN A 538 13.13 -31.56 -3.99
N PRO A 539 14.08 -32.46 -3.77
CA PRO A 539 15.43 -32.30 -4.31
C PRO A 539 15.45 -32.36 -5.84
N PHE A 540 14.50 -33.04 -6.46
CA PHE A 540 14.45 -33.14 -7.92
C PHE A 540 14.19 -31.77 -8.59
N MET A 541 13.23 -31.01 -8.07
CA MET A 541 12.90 -29.68 -8.59
C MET A 541 14.10 -28.71 -8.52
N PHE A 542 14.98 -28.92 -7.55
CA PHE A 542 16.14 -28.05 -7.29
C PHE A 542 17.48 -28.69 -7.62
N LYS A 543 17.51 -29.80 -8.39
CA LYS A 543 18.73 -30.58 -8.68
C LYS A 543 19.85 -29.77 -9.34
N ASP A 544 19.49 -28.74 -10.12
CA ASP A 544 20.44 -27.94 -10.88
C ASP A 544 20.84 -26.64 -10.15
N VAL A 545 20.36 -26.42 -8.93
CA VAL A 545 20.70 -25.22 -8.14
C VAL A 545 22.12 -25.38 -7.58
N LYS A 546 23.00 -24.45 -7.93
CA LYS A 546 24.32 -24.37 -7.36
C LYS A 546 24.27 -23.76 -5.96
N VAL A 547 24.66 -24.52 -4.94
CA VAL A 547 24.77 -24.04 -3.56
C VAL A 547 26.23 -23.88 -3.23
N ASN A 548 26.67 -22.65 -2.97
CA ASN A 548 28.01 -22.30 -2.51
C ASN A 548 27.96 -22.03 -1.02
N THR A 549 28.76 -22.76 -0.25
CA THR A 549 28.96 -22.54 1.19
C THR A 549 30.42 -22.17 1.44
N ASP A 550 30.66 -21.10 2.16
CA ASP A 550 32.02 -20.76 2.65
C ASP A 550 32.32 -21.50 3.92
#